data_e3df50a6410dd7a96d2d4b7732c1f619
#
_entry.id   e3df50a6410dd7a96d2d4b7732c1f619
#
_cell.length_a   1.000
_cell.length_b   1.000
_cell.length_c   1.000
_cell.angle_alpha   90.00
_cell.angle_beta   90.00
_cell.angle_gamma   90.00
#
_symmetry.space_group_name_H-M   'P 1'
#
loop_
_entity.id
_entity.type
_entity.pdbx_description
1 polymer ?
#
loop_
_entity_poly.entity_id
_entity_poly.type
_entity_poly.pdbx_seq_one_letter_code
_entity_poly.pdbx_strand_id
1 'polypeptide(L)'
;MRKIIIAIDGPSGSGKSTTAKNIAKELGIEYIDTGAMYRAAALQAKLKNVPIEENAVSEMLDNTDIDFMDGEIFLGREVDDQIRNLEISALASQISQLASCRTKLVQIQRRIAKAKSVVMDGRDICTNVLPEAEFKFYMTASIDVRAERRFKELQENGHNVSLDEVKADLEKRDHEDMTRELNPLVKADDAVEISTDGHTVEEMTQLLKSYIVKKK
;
A
#
# COMPACT_ATOMS: atom_id res chain seq x y z
N MET A 1 2.32 27.01 -3.09
CA MET A 1 3.46 26.07 -3.22
C MET A 1 3.19 25.14 -4.40
N ARG A 2 4.22 24.70 -5.12
CA ARG A 2 4.08 23.68 -6.17
C ARG A 2 3.59 22.36 -5.53
N LYS A 3 2.61 21.71 -6.13
CA LYS A 3 2.11 20.42 -5.68
C LYS A 3 3.15 19.34 -5.92
N ILE A 4 3.42 18.51 -4.93
CA ILE A 4 4.39 17.40 -4.98
C ILE A 4 3.62 16.09 -4.91
N ILE A 5 3.86 15.19 -5.86
CA ILE A 5 3.30 13.85 -5.93
C ILE A 5 4.44 12.83 -5.91
N ILE A 6 4.44 11.98 -4.90
CA ILE A 6 5.43 10.91 -4.71
C ILE A 6 4.70 9.58 -4.72
N ALA A 7 5.08 8.70 -5.64
CA ALA A 7 4.55 7.35 -5.80
C ALA A 7 5.62 6.33 -5.41
N ILE A 8 5.26 5.36 -4.57
CA ILE A 8 6.17 4.32 -4.10
C ILE A 8 5.53 2.95 -4.27
N ASP A 9 6.10 2.10 -5.12
CA ASP A 9 5.67 0.73 -5.31
C ASP A 9 6.71 -0.27 -4.78
N GLY A 10 6.29 -1.51 -4.61
CA GLY A 10 7.15 -2.61 -4.21
C GLY A 10 6.43 -3.71 -3.45
N PRO A 11 7.07 -4.87 -3.24
CA PRO A 11 6.47 -6.03 -2.60
C PRO A 11 6.18 -5.80 -1.11
N SER A 12 5.43 -6.71 -0.50
CA SER A 12 5.11 -6.65 0.93
C SER A 12 6.37 -6.76 1.78
N GLY A 13 6.46 -6.00 2.89
CA GLY A 13 7.62 -6.04 3.79
C GLY A 13 8.87 -5.31 3.30
N SER A 14 8.84 -4.65 2.13
CA SER A 14 10.00 -3.90 1.61
C SER A 14 10.29 -2.57 2.32
N GLY A 15 9.54 -2.20 3.37
CA GLY A 15 9.77 -0.97 4.13
C GLY A 15 9.19 0.31 3.54
N LYS A 16 8.47 0.23 2.41
CA LYS A 16 7.94 1.42 1.70
C LYS A 16 6.97 2.25 2.54
N SER A 17 6.02 1.62 3.27
CA SER A 17 5.02 2.37 4.05
C SER A 17 5.66 3.19 5.18
N THR A 18 6.64 2.62 5.89
CA THR A 18 7.37 3.33 6.94
C THR A 18 8.17 4.49 6.37
N THR A 19 8.89 4.26 5.26
CA THR A 19 9.66 5.31 4.56
C THR A 19 8.74 6.39 4.00
N ALA A 20 7.62 6.01 3.38
CA ALA A 20 6.61 6.93 2.83
C ALA A 20 6.02 7.84 3.92
N LYS A 21 5.67 7.28 5.08
CA LYS A 21 5.16 8.02 6.23
C LYS A 21 6.16 9.03 6.77
N ASN A 22 7.45 8.64 6.86
CA ASN A 22 8.51 9.55 7.32
C ASN A 22 8.74 10.69 6.33
N ILE A 23 8.80 10.39 5.02
CA ILE A 23 8.94 11.43 3.99
C ILE A 23 7.77 12.41 4.01
N ALA A 24 6.54 11.91 4.14
CA ALA A 24 5.36 12.75 4.22
C ALA A 24 5.44 13.71 5.41
N LYS A 25 5.84 13.20 6.59
CA LYS A 25 6.05 13.98 7.80
C LYS A 25 7.13 15.05 7.63
N GLU A 26 8.28 14.70 7.05
CA GLU A 26 9.39 15.64 6.84
C GLU A 26 9.09 16.73 5.82
N LEU A 27 8.26 16.42 4.81
CA LEU A 27 7.86 17.37 3.77
C LEU A 27 6.59 18.15 4.13
N GLY A 28 5.89 17.80 5.22
CA GLY A 28 4.62 18.41 5.60
C GLY A 28 3.51 18.15 4.57
N ILE A 29 3.48 16.97 3.96
CA ILE A 29 2.48 16.56 2.98
C ILE A 29 1.75 15.31 3.44
N GLU A 30 0.62 14.97 2.81
CA GLU A 30 -0.21 13.85 3.23
C GLU A 30 0.38 12.49 2.82
N TYR A 31 0.28 11.52 3.71
CA TYR A 31 0.63 10.12 3.44
C TYR A 31 -0.63 9.29 3.21
N ILE A 32 -0.67 8.49 2.15
CA ILE A 32 -1.78 7.62 1.79
C ILE A 32 -1.29 6.16 1.72
N ASP A 33 -1.73 5.34 2.67
CA ASP A 33 -1.59 3.87 2.64
C ASP A 33 -2.71 3.27 1.77
N THR A 34 -2.42 3.00 0.50
CA THR A 34 -3.44 2.39 -0.37
C THR A 34 -3.79 0.96 0.05
N GLY A 35 -2.86 0.24 0.64
CA GLY A 35 -3.13 -1.08 1.22
C GLY A 35 -4.17 -1.02 2.35
N ALA A 36 -4.16 0.04 3.16
CA ALA A 36 -5.19 0.27 4.17
C ALA A 36 -6.58 0.45 3.55
N MET A 37 -6.68 1.10 2.39
CA MET A 37 -7.97 1.26 1.68
C MET A 37 -8.53 -0.09 1.22
N TYR A 38 -7.69 -1.00 0.68
CA TYR A 38 -8.12 -2.35 0.34
C TYR A 38 -8.50 -3.17 1.57
N ARG A 39 -7.76 -3.02 2.68
CA ARG A 39 -8.12 -3.67 3.96
C ARG A 39 -9.42 -3.12 4.54
N ALA A 40 -9.71 -1.84 4.39
CA ALA A 40 -11.00 -1.25 4.79
C ALA A 40 -12.16 -1.80 3.95
N ALA A 41 -11.99 -1.93 2.63
CA ALA A 41 -12.97 -2.58 1.77
C ALA A 41 -13.20 -4.05 2.18
N ALA A 42 -12.13 -4.79 2.51
CA ALA A 42 -12.21 -6.16 3.01
C ALA A 42 -12.92 -6.26 4.37
N LEU A 43 -12.64 -5.36 5.30
CA LEU A 43 -13.34 -5.27 6.58
C LEU A 43 -14.83 -5.01 6.37
N GLN A 44 -15.19 -4.10 5.48
CA GLN A 44 -16.58 -3.80 5.17
C GLN A 44 -17.32 -5.01 4.57
N ALA A 45 -16.67 -5.73 3.65
CA ALA A 45 -17.22 -6.96 3.08
C ALA A 45 -17.47 -8.01 4.18
N LYS A 46 -16.51 -8.20 5.09
CA LYS A 46 -16.65 -9.10 6.25
C LYS A 46 -17.79 -8.68 7.18
N LEU A 47 -17.87 -7.41 7.57
CA LEU A 47 -18.89 -6.89 8.48
C LEU A 47 -20.31 -7.01 7.91
N LYS A 48 -20.46 -6.88 6.61
CA LYS A 48 -21.75 -7.01 5.91
C LYS A 48 -22.01 -8.43 5.39
N ASN A 49 -21.12 -9.39 5.62
CA ASN A 49 -21.16 -10.75 5.07
C ASN A 49 -21.35 -10.77 3.55
N VAL A 50 -20.64 -9.87 2.83
CA VAL A 50 -20.67 -9.79 1.37
C VAL A 50 -19.66 -10.79 0.80
N PRO A 51 -20.07 -11.64 -0.17
CA PRO A 51 -19.12 -12.53 -0.84
C PRO A 51 -18.10 -11.73 -1.66
N ILE A 52 -16.86 -12.24 -1.74
CA ILE A 52 -15.79 -11.59 -2.52
C ILE A 52 -15.96 -11.91 -4.01
N GLU A 53 -16.95 -11.28 -4.61
CA GLU A 53 -17.36 -11.42 -6.02
C GLU A 53 -17.61 -10.02 -6.61
N GLU A 54 -17.38 -9.87 -7.93
CA GLU A 54 -17.41 -8.58 -8.64
C GLU A 54 -18.68 -7.78 -8.36
N ASN A 55 -19.85 -8.36 -8.60
CA ASN A 55 -21.12 -7.65 -8.47
C ASN A 55 -21.44 -7.29 -7.01
N ALA A 56 -21.23 -8.24 -6.10
CA ALA A 56 -21.54 -8.05 -4.69
C ALA A 56 -20.62 -6.98 -4.04
N VAL A 57 -19.34 -7.02 -4.37
CA VAL A 57 -18.37 -6.02 -3.88
C VAL A 57 -18.61 -4.65 -4.51
N SER A 58 -18.98 -4.60 -5.82
CA SER A 58 -19.34 -3.34 -6.48
C SER A 58 -20.52 -2.65 -5.79
N GLU A 59 -21.61 -3.38 -5.57
CA GLU A 59 -22.81 -2.85 -4.89
C GLU A 59 -22.50 -2.41 -3.46
N MET A 60 -21.71 -3.20 -2.73
CA MET A 60 -21.28 -2.83 -1.37
C MET A 60 -20.49 -1.51 -1.38
N LEU A 61 -19.52 -1.36 -2.29
CA LEU A 61 -18.66 -0.18 -2.36
C LEU A 61 -19.41 1.07 -2.83
N ASP A 62 -20.43 0.94 -3.66
CA ASP A 62 -21.29 2.07 -4.05
C ASP A 62 -22.09 2.63 -2.88
N ASN A 63 -22.36 1.79 -1.88
CA ASN A 63 -23.06 2.12 -0.65
C ASN A 63 -22.11 2.25 0.57
N THR A 64 -20.81 2.41 0.33
CA THR A 64 -19.80 2.53 1.39
C THR A 64 -19.01 3.81 1.19
N ASP A 65 -19.01 4.65 2.22
CA ASP A 65 -18.16 5.84 2.24
C ASP A 65 -16.77 5.44 2.78
N ILE A 66 -15.81 5.34 1.88
CA ILE A 66 -14.40 5.12 2.21
C ILE A 66 -13.69 6.45 2.03
N ASP A 67 -13.18 7.00 3.11
CA ASP A 67 -12.38 8.23 3.08
C ASP A 67 -11.03 8.02 3.75
N PHE A 68 -10.13 8.96 3.52
CA PHE A 68 -8.80 8.99 4.08
C PHE A 68 -8.49 10.40 4.55
N MET A 69 -8.30 10.59 5.86
CA MET A 69 -8.05 11.88 6.47
C MET A 69 -6.91 11.77 7.49
N ASP A 70 -5.97 12.71 7.43
CA ASP A 70 -4.86 12.84 8.38
C ASP A 70 -4.00 11.56 8.57
N GLY A 71 -3.89 10.73 7.53
CA GLY A 71 -3.14 9.48 7.56
C GLY A 71 -3.94 8.27 8.06
N GLU A 72 -5.22 8.41 8.33
CA GLU A 72 -6.12 7.37 8.84
C GLU A 72 -7.25 7.04 7.86
N ILE A 73 -7.71 5.79 7.90
CA ILE A 73 -8.78 5.29 7.03
C ILE A 73 -10.13 5.30 7.76
N PHE A 74 -11.17 5.74 7.06
CA PHE A 74 -12.52 5.85 7.59
C PHE A 74 -13.52 5.03 6.76
N LEU A 75 -14.40 4.31 7.49
CA LEU A 75 -15.63 3.69 6.97
C LEU A 75 -16.84 4.30 7.70
N GLY A 76 -17.05 5.63 7.52
CA GLY A 76 -17.95 6.41 8.38
C GLY A 76 -17.47 6.59 9.81
N ARG A 77 -16.41 5.85 10.21
CA ARG A 77 -15.66 5.93 11.47
C ARG A 77 -14.24 5.44 11.23
N GLU A 78 -13.32 5.79 12.11
CA GLU A 78 -11.95 5.27 12.10
C GLU A 78 -11.93 3.74 12.28
N VAL A 79 -11.11 3.04 11.48
CA VAL A 79 -11.03 1.58 11.47
C VAL A 79 -9.59 1.04 11.46
N ASP A 80 -8.59 1.88 11.65
CA ASP A 80 -7.16 1.54 11.51
C ASP A 80 -6.76 0.30 12.32
N ASP A 81 -7.19 0.18 13.57
CA ASP A 81 -6.89 -0.98 14.43
C ASP A 81 -7.58 -2.26 13.95
N GLN A 82 -8.76 -2.14 13.34
CA GLN A 82 -9.55 -3.29 12.90
C GLN A 82 -9.03 -3.92 11.61
N ILE A 83 -8.32 -3.14 10.78
CA ILE A 83 -7.79 -3.59 9.49
C ILE A 83 -6.39 -4.22 9.57
N ARG A 84 -5.73 -4.19 10.75
CA ARG A 84 -4.34 -4.65 10.93
C ARG A 84 -4.26 -6.07 11.50
N ASN A 85 -4.97 -7.02 10.88
CA ASN A 85 -4.90 -8.44 11.25
C ASN A 85 -4.73 -9.34 10.02
N LEU A 86 -4.35 -10.61 10.27
CA LEU A 86 -4.03 -11.56 9.21
C LEU A 86 -5.25 -11.87 8.34
N GLU A 87 -6.43 -12.05 8.94
CA GLU A 87 -7.66 -12.37 8.22
C GLU A 87 -8.05 -11.25 7.24
N ILE A 88 -8.09 -10.01 7.71
CA ILE A 88 -8.40 -8.85 6.86
C ILE A 88 -7.33 -8.66 5.78
N SER A 89 -6.07 -8.94 6.11
CA SER A 89 -4.99 -8.87 5.12
C SER A 89 -5.13 -9.91 4.01
N ALA A 90 -5.58 -11.12 4.33
CA ALA A 90 -5.87 -12.18 3.35
C ALA A 90 -7.09 -11.82 2.47
N LEU A 91 -8.17 -11.32 3.08
CA LEU A 91 -9.35 -10.84 2.35
C LEU A 91 -9.00 -9.64 1.44
N ALA A 92 -8.12 -8.75 1.88
CA ALA A 92 -7.67 -7.62 1.07
C ALA A 92 -6.89 -8.07 -0.17
N SER A 93 -6.08 -9.14 -0.08
CA SER A 93 -5.43 -9.73 -1.26
C SER A 93 -6.47 -10.23 -2.28
N GLN A 94 -7.51 -10.93 -1.82
CA GLN A 94 -8.58 -11.42 -2.68
C GLN A 94 -9.38 -10.28 -3.31
N ILE A 95 -9.85 -9.33 -2.52
CA ILE A 95 -10.67 -8.20 -3.00
C ILE A 95 -9.91 -7.27 -3.95
N SER A 96 -8.58 -7.20 -3.80
CA SER A 96 -7.71 -6.41 -4.67
C SER A 96 -7.59 -6.95 -6.10
N GLN A 97 -8.04 -8.17 -6.35
CA GLN A 97 -8.09 -8.78 -7.68
C GLN A 97 -9.37 -8.40 -8.45
N LEU A 98 -10.40 -7.91 -7.74
CA LEU A 98 -11.67 -7.53 -8.34
C LEU A 98 -11.57 -6.17 -9.06
N ALA A 99 -12.01 -6.12 -10.31
CA ALA A 99 -11.97 -4.92 -11.14
C ALA A 99 -12.83 -3.79 -10.55
N SER A 100 -13.99 -4.11 -10.00
CA SER A 100 -14.90 -3.18 -9.35
C SER A 100 -14.25 -2.48 -8.15
N CYS A 101 -13.61 -3.25 -7.28
CA CYS A 101 -12.90 -2.71 -6.11
C CYS A 101 -11.75 -1.78 -6.53
N ARG A 102 -10.93 -2.23 -7.47
CA ARG A 102 -9.82 -1.44 -7.99
C ARG A 102 -10.28 -0.13 -8.59
N THR A 103 -11.29 -0.18 -9.45
CA THR A 103 -11.84 1.01 -10.11
C THR A 103 -12.29 2.05 -9.09
N LYS A 104 -13.04 1.62 -8.08
CA LYS A 104 -13.56 2.52 -7.03
C LYS A 104 -12.42 3.14 -6.19
N LEU A 105 -11.51 2.31 -5.69
CA LEU A 105 -10.42 2.79 -4.84
C LEU A 105 -9.43 3.68 -5.60
N VAL A 106 -9.09 3.34 -6.84
CA VAL A 106 -8.22 4.17 -7.70
C VAL A 106 -8.85 5.55 -7.96
N GLN A 107 -10.17 5.63 -8.15
CA GLN A 107 -10.86 6.91 -8.29
C GLN A 107 -10.70 7.78 -7.03
N ILE A 108 -10.85 7.19 -5.84
CA ILE A 108 -10.66 7.90 -4.57
C ILE A 108 -9.21 8.38 -4.45
N GLN A 109 -8.23 7.50 -4.68
CA GLN A 109 -6.79 7.80 -4.62
C GLN A 109 -6.42 8.95 -5.56
N ARG A 110 -6.88 8.91 -6.80
CA ARG A 110 -6.66 9.99 -7.79
C ARG A 110 -7.32 11.30 -7.38
N ARG A 111 -8.52 11.25 -6.80
CA ARG A 111 -9.22 12.43 -6.28
C ARG A 111 -8.39 13.12 -5.19
N ILE A 112 -7.86 12.35 -4.22
CA ILE A 112 -7.01 12.88 -3.15
C ILE A 112 -5.73 13.49 -3.73
N ALA A 113 -5.03 12.77 -4.60
CA ALA A 113 -3.79 13.25 -5.22
C ALA A 113 -4.02 14.49 -6.11
N LYS A 114 -5.22 14.65 -6.68
CA LYS A 114 -5.58 15.86 -7.44
C LYS A 114 -5.72 17.10 -6.53
N ALA A 115 -6.21 16.91 -5.31
CA ALA A 115 -6.47 18.01 -4.38
C ALA A 115 -5.23 18.46 -3.59
N LYS A 116 -4.33 17.54 -3.24
CA LYS A 116 -3.25 17.76 -2.27
C LYS A 116 -1.88 17.29 -2.80
N SER A 117 -0.80 17.73 -2.15
CA SER A 117 0.51 17.07 -2.23
C SER A 117 0.48 15.79 -1.42
N VAL A 118 0.94 14.67 -1.98
CA VAL A 118 0.84 13.35 -1.34
C VAL A 118 2.10 12.52 -1.53
N VAL A 119 2.37 11.64 -0.55
CA VAL A 119 3.13 10.41 -0.73
C VAL A 119 2.15 9.26 -0.70
N MET A 120 2.14 8.45 -1.73
CA MET A 120 1.25 7.29 -1.84
C MET A 120 2.05 6.03 -2.07
N ASP A 121 1.83 5.00 -1.25
CA ASP A 121 2.49 3.71 -1.44
C ASP A 121 1.50 2.57 -1.75
N GLY A 122 1.97 1.62 -2.57
CA GLY A 122 1.15 0.50 -3.01
C GLY A 122 1.89 -0.53 -3.86
N ARG A 123 1.24 -0.98 -4.95
CA ARG A 123 1.75 -1.98 -5.89
C ARG A 123 1.76 -1.52 -7.35
N ASP A 124 0.89 -0.59 -7.68
CA ASP A 124 0.66 -0.07 -9.04
C ASP A 124 0.43 1.45 -9.04
N ILE A 125 1.02 2.12 -8.05
CA ILE A 125 0.88 3.57 -7.92
C ILE A 125 1.60 4.29 -9.06
N CYS A 126 2.84 3.85 -9.34
CA CYS A 126 3.69 4.43 -10.38
C CYS A 126 3.22 4.13 -11.79
N THR A 127 2.53 2.99 -12.00
CA THR A 127 2.15 2.50 -13.34
C THR A 127 0.70 2.81 -13.69
N ASN A 128 -0.20 2.76 -12.71
CA ASN A 128 -1.65 2.87 -12.92
C ASN A 128 -2.26 4.07 -12.19
N VAL A 129 -2.09 4.17 -10.86
CA VAL A 129 -2.83 5.17 -10.07
C VAL A 129 -2.39 6.58 -10.39
N LEU A 130 -1.08 6.84 -10.34
CA LEU A 130 -0.43 8.13 -10.52
C LEU A 130 0.72 8.05 -11.54
N PRO A 131 0.45 7.66 -12.80
CA PRO A 131 1.50 7.48 -13.81
C PRO A 131 2.25 8.78 -14.13
N GLU A 132 1.67 9.93 -13.82
CA GLU A 132 2.28 11.26 -13.97
C GLU A 132 2.90 11.78 -12.64
N ALA A 133 3.15 10.91 -11.65
CA ALA A 133 3.79 11.33 -10.42
C ALA A 133 5.20 11.89 -10.70
N GLU A 134 5.53 13.02 -10.06
CA GLU A 134 6.82 13.69 -10.27
C GLU A 134 8.00 12.85 -9.76
N PHE A 135 7.78 12.09 -8.69
CA PHE A 135 8.77 11.21 -8.10
C PHE A 135 8.20 9.80 -8.00
N LYS A 136 8.89 8.86 -8.61
CA LYS A 136 8.51 7.45 -8.62
C LYS A 136 9.64 6.60 -8.06
N PHE A 137 9.32 5.74 -7.11
CA PHE A 137 10.26 4.82 -6.49
C PHE A 137 9.70 3.41 -6.50
N TYR A 138 10.58 2.45 -6.75
CA TYR A 138 10.30 1.03 -6.60
C TYR A 138 11.21 0.49 -5.49
N MET A 139 10.63 0.26 -4.31
CA MET A 139 11.37 -0.22 -3.13
C MET A 139 11.29 -1.73 -3.04
N THR A 140 12.44 -2.37 -2.96
CA THR A 140 12.57 -3.83 -2.87
C THR A 140 13.42 -4.24 -1.67
N ALA A 141 13.33 -5.51 -1.28
CA ALA A 141 14.22 -6.19 -0.35
C ALA A 141 14.20 -7.68 -0.65
N SER A 142 15.24 -8.40 -0.26
CA SER A 142 15.28 -9.85 -0.37
C SER A 142 14.11 -10.48 0.40
N ILE A 143 13.67 -11.65 -0.05
CA ILE A 143 12.55 -12.36 0.61
C ILE A 143 12.88 -12.69 2.06
N ASP A 144 14.13 -13.02 2.35
CA ASP A 144 14.57 -13.34 3.71
C ASP A 144 14.45 -12.14 4.65
N VAL A 145 14.96 -10.97 4.23
CA VAL A 145 14.85 -9.73 5.01
C VAL A 145 13.38 -9.33 5.24
N ARG A 146 12.53 -9.49 4.24
CA ARG A 146 11.10 -9.18 4.36
C ARG A 146 10.38 -10.15 5.29
N ALA A 147 10.73 -11.43 5.20
CA ALA A 147 10.18 -12.47 6.08
C ALA A 147 10.59 -12.25 7.54
N GLU A 148 11.86 -11.92 7.81
CA GLU A 148 12.34 -11.60 9.16
C GLU A 148 11.61 -10.38 9.75
N ARG A 149 11.47 -9.29 8.98
CA ARG A 149 10.74 -8.08 9.42
C ARG A 149 9.30 -8.41 9.77
N ARG A 150 8.62 -9.16 8.90
CA ARG A 150 7.20 -9.52 9.09
C ARG A 150 7.03 -10.52 10.23
N PHE A 151 7.92 -11.47 10.37
CA PHE A 151 7.92 -12.44 11.47
C PHE A 151 8.03 -11.74 12.83
N LYS A 152 8.98 -10.79 12.95
CA LYS A 152 9.14 -10.00 14.16
C LYS A 152 7.87 -9.19 14.51
N GLU A 153 7.29 -8.51 13.52
CA GLU A 153 6.03 -7.77 13.69
C GLU A 153 4.89 -8.68 14.18
N LEU A 154 4.76 -9.87 13.59
CA LEU A 154 3.73 -10.83 13.98
C LEU A 154 3.94 -11.38 15.39
N GLN A 155 5.19 -11.66 15.77
CA GLN A 155 5.52 -12.09 17.14
C GLN A 155 5.20 -10.99 18.17
N GLU A 156 5.56 -9.75 17.89
CA GLU A 156 5.26 -8.60 18.77
C GLU A 156 3.75 -8.40 18.95
N ASN A 157 2.95 -8.76 17.95
CA ASN A 157 1.48 -8.75 18.02
C ASN A 157 0.88 -10.05 18.59
N GLY A 158 1.70 -10.96 19.14
CA GLY A 158 1.25 -12.17 19.82
C GLY A 158 0.81 -13.32 18.90
N HIS A 159 1.13 -13.26 17.62
CA HIS A 159 0.83 -14.37 16.69
C HIS A 159 1.87 -15.48 16.82
N ASN A 160 1.38 -16.72 16.91
CA ASN A 160 2.24 -17.91 16.93
C ASN A 160 2.40 -18.45 15.50
N VAL A 161 3.42 -17.99 14.80
CA VAL A 161 3.76 -18.36 13.42
C VAL A 161 5.25 -18.71 13.34
N SER A 162 5.66 -19.51 12.36
CA SER A 162 7.06 -19.76 12.04
C SER A 162 7.57 -18.82 10.96
N LEU A 163 8.89 -18.64 10.89
CA LEU A 163 9.52 -17.83 9.83
C LEU A 163 9.24 -18.41 8.43
N ASP A 164 9.25 -19.75 8.30
CA ASP A 164 8.98 -20.43 7.04
C ASP A 164 7.53 -20.20 6.55
N GLU A 165 6.55 -20.24 7.46
CA GLU A 165 5.16 -19.90 7.12
C GLU A 165 5.02 -18.46 6.66
N VAL A 166 5.68 -17.51 7.33
CA VAL A 166 5.69 -16.09 6.93
C VAL A 166 6.34 -15.90 5.57
N LYS A 167 7.47 -16.59 5.33
CA LYS A 167 8.16 -16.53 4.04
C LYS A 167 7.29 -17.06 2.91
N ALA A 168 6.67 -18.22 3.10
CA ALA A 168 5.76 -18.82 2.11
C ALA A 168 4.55 -17.91 1.80
N ASP A 169 3.96 -17.27 2.83
CA ASP A 169 2.86 -16.31 2.64
C ASP A 169 3.31 -15.08 1.81
N LEU A 170 4.50 -14.55 2.08
CA LEU A 170 5.06 -13.44 1.32
C LEU A 170 5.36 -13.81 -0.14
N GLU A 171 5.95 -14.98 -0.39
CA GLU A 171 6.23 -15.48 -1.74
C GLU A 171 4.92 -15.66 -2.54
N LYS A 172 3.91 -16.24 -1.92
CA LYS A 172 2.58 -16.39 -2.52
C LYS A 172 1.98 -15.03 -2.90
N ARG A 173 2.01 -14.06 -1.99
CA ARG A 173 1.48 -12.71 -2.23
C ARG A 173 2.24 -11.98 -3.33
N ASP A 174 3.56 -12.08 -3.33
CA ASP A 174 4.37 -11.48 -4.39
C ASP A 174 4.02 -12.08 -5.74
N HIS A 175 3.85 -13.40 -5.81
CA HIS A 175 3.41 -14.07 -7.03
C HIS A 175 2.03 -13.56 -7.48
N GLU A 176 1.04 -13.50 -6.56
CA GLU A 176 -0.30 -12.97 -6.85
C GLU A 176 -0.25 -11.51 -7.32
N ASP A 177 0.53 -10.65 -6.64
CA ASP A 177 0.67 -9.24 -7.01
C ASP A 177 1.33 -9.05 -8.39
N MET A 178 2.35 -9.88 -8.72
CA MET A 178 3.11 -9.78 -9.97
C MET A 178 2.39 -10.42 -11.17
N THR A 179 1.52 -11.41 -10.94
CA THR A 179 0.86 -12.20 -12.01
C THR A 179 -0.61 -11.87 -12.20
N ARG A 180 -1.21 -11.04 -11.33
CA ARG A 180 -2.61 -10.64 -11.49
C ARG A 180 -2.84 -9.97 -12.85
N GLU A 181 -4.00 -10.24 -13.44
CA GLU A 181 -4.36 -9.73 -14.77
C GLU A 181 -4.47 -8.20 -14.79
N LEU A 182 -5.03 -7.61 -13.72
CA LEU A 182 -5.28 -6.17 -13.64
C LEU A 182 -4.16 -5.46 -12.86
N ASN A 183 -3.39 -4.61 -13.54
CA ASN A 183 -2.37 -3.74 -12.98
C ASN A 183 -1.39 -4.50 -12.06
N PRO A 184 -0.62 -5.46 -12.58
CA PRO A 184 0.34 -6.22 -11.80
C PRO A 184 1.40 -5.31 -11.16
N LEU A 185 2.02 -5.81 -10.10
CA LEU A 185 3.20 -5.17 -9.51
C LEU A 185 4.38 -5.27 -10.47
N VAL A 186 4.66 -4.19 -11.16
CA VAL A 186 5.84 -4.04 -12.02
C VAL A 186 6.51 -2.70 -11.74
N LYS A 187 7.81 -2.64 -11.89
CA LYS A 187 8.55 -1.38 -11.80
C LYS A 187 8.23 -0.51 -13.03
N ALA A 188 7.79 0.73 -12.81
CA ALA A 188 7.64 1.69 -13.89
C ALA A 188 9.02 2.04 -14.48
N ASP A 189 9.09 2.28 -15.80
CA ASP A 189 10.36 2.52 -16.51
C ASP A 189 11.12 3.74 -15.95
N ASP A 190 10.39 4.75 -15.51
CA ASP A 190 10.91 5.99 -14.93
C ASP A 190 11.03 5.96 -13.40
N ALA A 191 10.76 4.82 -12.75
CA ALA A 191 10.91 4.67 -11.32
C ALA A 191 12.35 4.35 -10.91
N VAL A 192 12.84 5.05 -9.89
CA VAL A 192 14.11 4.75 -9.24
C VAL A 192 13.95 3.50 -8.38
N GLU A 193 14.73 2.45 -8.70
CA GLU A 193 14.75 1.23 -7.90
C GLU A 193 15.70 1.37 -6.72
N ILE A 194 15.23 0.97 -5.53
CA ILE A 194 15.97 1.09 -4.28
C ILE A 194 15.82 -0.21 -3.47
N SER A 195 16.94 -0.89 -3.20
CA SER A 195 16.98 -2.00 -2.23
C SER A 195 17.05 -1.43 -0.80
N THR A 196 16.27 -2.02 0.09
CA THR A 196 16.31 -1.67 1.51
C THR A 196 17.08 -2.68 2.35
N ASP A 197 17.75 -3.66 1.71
CA ASP A 197 18.60 -4.63 2.39
C ASP A 197 19.79 -3.92 3.05
N GLY A 198 20.00 -4.20 4.32
CA GLY A 198 21.11 -3.61 5.08
C GLY A 198 20.96 -2.13 5.45
N HIS A 199 19.84 -1.52 5.15
CA HIS A 199 19.59 -0.10 5.43
C HIS A 199 18.55 0.11 6.53
N THR A 200 18.75 1.17 7.32
CA THR A 200 17.76 1.64 8.27
C THR A 200 16.65 2.43 7.59
N VAL A 201 15.54 2.63 8.29
CA VAL A 201 14.43 3.45 7.81
C VAL A 201 14.86 4.91 7.61
N GLU A 202 15.71 5.42 8.49
CA GLU A 202 16.27 6.77 8.43
C GLU A 202 17.13 6.97 7.18
N GLU A 203 18.04 6.03 6.89
CA GLU A 203 18.87 6.06 5.67
C GLU A 203 18.01 6.05 4.41
N MET A 204 16.98 5.20 4.35
CA MET A 204 16.05 5.16 3.23
C MET A 204 15.28 6.47 3.07
N THR A 205 14.80 7.03 4.17
CA THR A 205 14.09 8.32 4.17
C THR A 205 14.99 9.43 3.60
N GLN A 206 16.24 9.52 4.06
CA GLN A 206 17.19 10.51 3.57
C GLN A 206 17.59 10.28 2.11
N LEU A 207 17.72 9.01 1.69
CA LEU A 207 18.02 8.67 0.30
C LEU A 207 16.90 9.16 -0.62
N LEU A 208 15.63 8.80 -0.37
CA LEU A 208 14.51 9.24 -1.18
C LEU A 208 14.40 10.79 -1.19
N LYS A 209 14.58 11.42 -0.03
CA LYS A 209 14.58 12.88 0.09
C LYS A 209 15.65 13.54 -0.79
N SER A 210 16.83 12.92 -0.91
CA SER A 210 17.90 13.44 -1.77
C SER A 210 17.51 13.51 -3.25
N TYR A 211 16.71 12.55 -3.73
CA TYR A 211 16.16 12.59 -5.09
C TYR A 211 15.12 13.70 -5.27
N ILE A 212 14.28 13.91 -4.24
CA ILE A 212 13.23 14.93 -4.28
C ILE A 212 13.83 16.34 -4.28
N VAL A 213 14.86 16.57 -3.47
CA VAL A 213 15.51 17.91 -3.38
C VAL A 213 16.34 18.23 -4.62
N LYS A 214 17.03 17.27 -5.22
CA LYS A 214 17.86 17.46 -6.41
C LYS A 214 17.06 17.84 -7.67
N LYS A 215 15.76 17.54 -7.70
CA LYS A 215 14.87 17.81 -8.86
C LYS A 215 14.11 19.13 -8.71
N LYS A 216 14.25 19.82 -7.56
CA LYS A 216 13.75 21.19 -7.32
C LYS A 216 14.73 22.23 -7.80
#